data_8613ac0a3dc26fd3f9611bbaf9a29305
#
_entry.id   8613ac0a3dc26fd3f9611bbaf9a29305
#
_cell.length_a   1.000
_cell.length_b   1.000
_cell.length_c   1.000
_cell.angle_alpha   90.00
_cell.angle_beta   90.00
_cell.angle_gamma   90.00
#
_symmetry.space_group_name_H-M   'P 1'
#
loop_
_entity.id
_entity.type
_entity.pdbx_description
1 polymer ?
#
loop_
_entity_poly.entity_id
_entity_poly.type
_entity_poly.pdbx_seq_one_letter_code
_entity_poly.pdbx_strand_id
1 'polypeptide(L)'
;LRSLDMDYKTMQQLIENISESEKQLLEYTSSKDPYKIRGAVPMEEARLLAPIPYPQQDVICLGINYMDHAAESARYKKEAFTGERPFAVYFSKRVNRAVNPGEGILSHSDIVTDLDYEAEMAVIIGKEASRVPADQVKDYIFGYTVINDVSARTIQNRHKQWYFGKSMDGFLPMGPCIATVDELEFPPK
;
A
#
# COMPACT_ATOMS: atom_id res chain seq x y z
N LEU A 1 16.48 -11.00 -9.68
CA LEU A 1 15.69 -12.21 -9.92
C LEU A 1 16.24 -13.03 -11.09
N ARG A 2 16.52 -12.46 -12.25
CA ARG A 2 17.08 -13.21 -13.42
C ARG A 2 18.40 -13.95 -13.11
N SER A 3 19.24 -13.43 -12.22
CA SER A 3 20.45 -14.09 -11.78
C SER A 3 20.21 -15.34 -10.92
N LEU A 4 18.97 -15.53 -10.48
CA LEU A 4 18.48 -16.66 -9.70
C LEU A 4 17.56 -17.58 -10.51
N ASP A 5 17.56 -17.45 -11.85
CA ASP A 5 16.68 -18.15 -12.79
C ASP A 5 15.16 -17.93 -12.52
N MET A 6 14.81 -16.81 -11.86
CA MET A 6 13.42 -16.41 -11.64
C MET A 6 12.97 -15.46 -12.75
N ASP A 7 12.02 -15.87 -13.59
CA ASP A 7 11.52 -15.09 -14.73
C ASP A 7 10.25 -14.29 -14.42
N TYR A 8 10.23 -13.61 -13.29
CA TYR A 8 9.17 -12.66 -12.97
C TYR A 8 9.48 -11.28 -13.55
N LYS A 9 8.58 -10.76 -14.37
CA LYS A 9 8.72 -9.44 -15.02
C LYS A 9 8.22 -8.30 -14.15
N THR A 10 7.29 -8.60 -13.24
CA THR A 10 6.69 -7.62 -12.32
C THR A 10 6.64 -8.19 -10.91
N MET A 11 6.59 -7.30 -9.91
CA MET A 11 6.36 -7.69 -8.51
C MET A 11 5.05 -8.46 -8.37
N GLN A 12 4.03 -8.09 -9.12
CA GLN A 12 2.75 -8.78 -9.08
C GLN A 12 2.84 -10.23 -9.54
N GLN A 13 3.55 -10.49 -10.65
CA GLN A 13 3.80 -11.87 -11.10
C GLN A 13 4.55 -12.68 -10.04
N LEU A 14 5.50 -12.06 -9.34
CA LEU A 14 6.19 -12.71 -8.24
C LEU A 14 5.22 -13.01 -7.09
N ILE A 15 4.43 -12.05 -6.64
CA ILE A 15 3.47 -12.22 -5.53
C ILE A 15 2.50 -13.38 -5.81
N GLU A 16 1.99 -13.46 -7.02
CA GLU A 16 0.98 -14.46 -7.41
C GLU A 16 1.54 -15.86 -7.62
N ASN A 17 2.82 -15.99 -7.95
CA ASN A 17 3.37 -17.25 -8.45
C ASN A 17 4.61 -17.74 -7.72
N ILE A 18 5.16 -17.01 -6.75
CA ILE A 18 6.37 -17.42 -6.05
C ILE A 18 6.17 -18.74 -5.32
N SER A 19 7.03 -19.70 -5.63
CA SER A 19 7.06 -20.99 -4.95
C SER A 19 7.81 -20.92 -3.61
N GLU A 20 7.58 -21.91 -2.75
CA GLU A 20 8.27 -21.98 -1.46
C GLU A 20 9.79 -22.15 -1.61
N SER A 21 10.23 -22.90 -2.62
CA SER A 21 11.65 -23.05 -2.93
C SER A 21 12.30 -21.75 -3.39
N GLU A 22 11.59 -20.93 -4.15
CA GLU A 22 12.08 -19.61 -4.57
C GLU A 22 12.14 -18.62 -3.41
N LYS A 23 11.20 -18.66 -2.47
CA LYS A 23 11.29 -17.88 -1.23
C LYS A 23 12.54 -18.24 -0.44
N GLN A 24 12.79 -19.52 -0.21
CA GLN A 24 14.00 -20.00 0.47
C GLN A 24 15.28 -19.56 -0.25
N LEU A 25 15.28 -19.53 -1.59
CA LEU A 25 16.41 -19.03 -2.36
C LEU A 25 16.60 -17.52 -2.19
N LEU A 26 15.54 -16.74 -2.12
CA LEU A 26 15.60 -15.30 -1.83
C LEU A 26 16.13 -15.04 -0.42
N GLU A 27 15.65 -15.76 0.59
CA GLU A 27 16.13 -15.69 1.97
C GLU A 27 17.61 -16.04 2.06
N TYR A 28 18.01 -17.16 1.43
CA TYR A 28 19.42 -17.56 1.37
C TYR A 28 20.28 -16.48 0.72
N THR A 29 19.80 -15.86 -0.35
CA THR A 29 20.52 -14.81 -1.07
C THR A 29 20.65 -13.56 -0.21
N SER A 30 19.59 -13.16 0.51
CA SER A 30 19.60 -11.99 1.40
C SER A 30 20.56 -12.14 2.59
N SER A 31 20.87 -13.39 2.99
CA SER A 31 21.83 -13.68 4.04
C SER A 31 23.30 -13.60 3.61
N LYS A 32 23.57 -13.37 2.32
CA LYS A 32 24.94 -13.33 1.75
C LYS A 32 25.46 -11.90 1.66
N ASP A 33 26.78 -11.80 1.57
CA ASP A 33 27.44 -10.55 1.25
C ASP A 33 26.95 -10.04 -0.12
N PRO A 34 26.27 -8.89 -0.17
CA PRO A 34 25.66 -8.38 -1.41
C PRO A 34 26.67 -8.17 -2.52
N TYR A 35 27.95 -7.87 -2.19
CA TYR A 35 29.01 -7.71 -3.18
C TYR A 35 29.42 -9.01 -3.87
N LYS A 36 29.01 -10.16 -3.36
CA LYS A 36 29.22 -11.50 -3.95
C LYS A 36 28.04 -12.01 -4.75
N ILE A 37 26.93 -11.26 -4.78
CA ILE A 37 25.73 -11.63 -5.54
C ILE A 37 25.83 -11.06 -6.95
N ARG A 38 25.84 -11.93 -7.95
CA ARG A 38 25.85 -11.48 -9.36
C ARG A 38 24.63 -10.63 -9.67
N GLY A 39 24.87 -9.40 -10.14
CA GLY A 39 23.81 -8.45 -10.50
C GLY A 39 23.28 -7.62 -9.33
N ALA A 40 23.84 -7.75 -8.12
CA ALA A 40 23.59 -6.78 -7.08
C ALA A 40 24.20 -5.41 -7.48
N VAL A 41 23.50 -4.34 -7.14
CA VAL A 41 23.95 -2.95 -7.32
C VAL A 41 23.86 -2.24 -5.98
N PRO A 42 24.77 -1.30 -5.68
CA PRO A 42 24.66 -0.46 -4.50
C PRO A 42 23.34 0.30 -4.48
N MET A 43 22.81 0.54 -3.28
CA MET A 43 21.50 1.23 -3.13
C MET A 43 21.54 2.63 -3.71
N GLU A 44 22.66 3.33 -3.61
CA GLU A 44 22.89 4.68 -4.16
C GLU A 44 22.86 4.72 -5.70
N GLU A 45 23.10 3.59 -6.36
CA GLU A 45 23.01 3.44 -7.81
C GLU A 45 21.63 2.92 -8.26
N ALA A 46 20.81 2.48 -7.33
CA ALA A 46 19.50 1.90 -7.61
C ALA A 46 18.42 2.99 -7.64
N ARG A 47 17.60 3.01 -8.69
CA ARG A 47 16.36 3.77 -8.69
C ARG A 47 15.22 2.88 -8.18
N LEU A 48 14.73 3.17 -6.99
CA LEU A 48 13.56 2.48 -6.45
C LEU A 48 12.28 2.91 -7.18
N LEU A 49 11.47 1.95 -7.53
CA LEU A 49 10.13 2.16 -8.04
C LEU A 49 9.12 1.78 -6.95
N ALA A 50 7.89 2.22 -7.11
CA ALA A 50 6.79 1.69 -6.29
C ALA A 50 6.75 0.17 -6.42
N PRO A 51 6.57 -0.59 -5.32
CA PRO A 51 6.58 -2.06 -5.37
C PRO A 51 5.54 -2.62 -6.35
N ILE A 52 4.37 -1.99 -6.40
CA ILE A 52 3.30 -2.31 -7.36
C ILE A 52 2.96 -1.02 -8.13
N PRO A 53 3.68 -0.72 -9.24
CA PRO A 53 3.48 0.53 -9.96
C PRO A 53 2.08 0.65 -10.58
N TYR A 54 1.50 -0.48 -10.96
CA TYR A 54 0.19 -0.56 -11.62
C TYR A 54 -0.67 -1.61 -10.91
N PRO A 55 -1.41 -1.24 -9.86
CA PRO A 55 -2.37 -2.15 -9.23
C PRO A 55 -3.39 -2.65 -10.27
N GLN A 56 -3.70 -3.94 -10.25
CA GLN A 56 -4.68 -4.52 -11.19
C GLN A 56 -6.10 -4.03 -10.94
N GLN A 57 -6.39 -3.71 -9.69
CA GLN A 57 -7.70 -3.26 -9.24
C GLN A 57 -7.55 -1.95 -8.47
N ASP A 58 -8.66 -1.28 -8.23
CA ASP A 58 -8.70 -0.15 -7.32
C ASP A 58 -8.22 -0.57 -5.92
N VAL A 59 -7.55 0.35 -5.23
CA VAL A 59 -7.17 0.13 -3.83
C VAL A 59 -8.40 0.32 -2.96
N ILE A 60 -8.75 -0.70 -2.18
CA ILE A 60 -9.84 -0.62 -1.21
C ILE A 60 -9.31 -0.02 0.08
N CYS A 61 -9.91 1.06 0.53
CA CYS A 61 -9.51 1.81 1.71
C CYS A 61 -10.56 1.73 2.82
N LEU A 62 -10.09 1.82 4.06
CA LEU A 62 -10.91 1.95 5.25
C LEU A 62 -10.94 3.40 5.70
N GLY A 63 -12.10 4.03 5.69
CA GLY A 63 -12.28 5.39 6.17
C GLY A 63 -12.32 5.45 7.69
N ILE A 64 -11.57 6.42 8.25
CA ILE A 64 -11.56 6.74 9.69
C ILE A 64 -11.28 5.47 10.54
N ASN A 65 -10.26 4.70 10.20
CA ASN A 65 -9.95 3.41 10.81
C ASN A 65 -9.04 3.49 12.05
N TYR A 66 -8.37 4.61 12.28
CA TYR A 66 -7.58 4.87 13.49
C TYR A 66 -8.41 5.59 14.55
N MET A 67 -8.28 5.18 15.81
CA MET A 67 -9.05 5.74 16.93
C MET A 67 -8.82 7.24 17.11
N ASP A 68 -7.57 7.69 16.99
CA ASP A 68 -7.23 9.11 17.09
C ASP A 68 -7.86 9.94 15.98
N HIS A 69 -7.81 9.43 14.75
CA HIS A 69 -8.49 10.06 13.61
C HIS A 69 -10.02 10.07 13.78
N ALA A 70 -10.59 9.03 14.39
CA ALA A 70 -12.01 9.00 14.71
C ALA A 70 -12.41 10.08 15.72
N ALA A 71 -11.60 10.25 16.77
CA ALA A 71 -11.83 11.29 17.78
C ALA A 71 -11.69 12.71 17.21
N GLU A 72 -10.69 12.92 16.33
CA GLU A 72 -10.49 14.18 15.62
C GLU A 72 -11.65 14.50 14.67
N SER A 73 -12.06 13.54 13.86
CA SER A 73 -13.19 13.67 12.93
C SER A 73 -14.51 14.01 13.66
N ALA A 74 -14.76 13.37 14.81
CA ALA A 74 -15.93 13.68 15.65
C ALA A 74 -15.87 15.10 16.21
N ARG A 75 -14.70 15.56 16.67
CA ARG A 75 -14.50 16.95 17.15
C ARG A 75 -14.77 17.96 16.02
N TYR A 76 -14.27 17.70 14.83
CA TYR A 76 -14.48 18.56 13.68
C TYR A 76 -15.95 18.67 13.30
N LYS A 77 -16.68 17.54 13.32
CA LYS A 77 -18.13 17.49 13.05
C LYS A 77 -18.99 17.94 14.22
N LYS A 78 -18.41 18.23 15.39
CA LYS A 78 -19.14 18.51 16.63
C LYS A 78 -20.08 17.38 17.06
N GLU A 79 -19.73 16.16 16.75
CA GLU A 79 -20.46 14.95 17.12
C GLU A 79 -19.84 14.31 18.37
N ALA A 80 -20.66 13.64 19.18
CA ALA A 80 -20.14 12.87 20.30
C ALA A 80 -19.45 11.59 19.77
N PHE A 81 -18.17 11.42 20.09
CA PHE A 81 -17.46 10.19 19.79
C PHE A 81 -17.75 9.14 20.86
N THR A 82 -18.48 8.10 20.53
CA THR A 82 -18.88 7.03 21.46
C THR A 82 -17.85 5.91 21.58
N GLY A 83 -16.76 5.94 20.80
CA GLY A 83 -15.73 4.89 20.78
C GLY A 83 -16.11 3.64 19.98
N GLU A 84 -17.35 3.52 19.53
CA GLU A 84 -17.85 2.37 18.78
C GLU A 84 -18.23 2.75 17.36
N ARG A 85 -17.94 1.85 16.44
CA ARG A 85 -18.43 1.91 15.07
C ARG A 85 -19.09 0.59 14.73
N PRO A 86 -20.38 0.61 14.41
CA PRO A 86 -21.08 -0.62 14.08
C PRO A 86 -20.57 -1.27 12.78
N PHE A 87 -20.09 -0.45 11.84
CA PHE A 87 -19.60 -0.90 10.53
C PHE A 87 -18.39 -0.11 10.05
N ALA A 88 -17.48 -0.78 9.33
CA ALA A 88 -16.39 -0.14 8.64
C ALA A 88 -16.89 0.67 7.43
N VAL A 89 -16.30 1.85 7.21
CA VAL A 89 -16.56 2.66 6.02
C VAL A 89 -15.54 2.26 4.97
N TYR A 90 -15.99 1.68 3.87
CA TYR A 90 -15.13 1.34 2.73
C TYR A 90 -15.27 2.37 1.63
N PHE A 91 -14.15 2.70 1.01
CA PHE A 91 -14.11 3.44 -0.25
C PHE A 91 -13.02 2.89 -1.15
N SER A 92 -13.11 3.17 -2.43
CA SER A 92 -12.06 2.81 -3.37
C SER A 92 -11.26 4.03 -3.81
N LYS A 93 -9.99 3.77 -4.11
CA LYS A 93 -9.05 4.74 -4.68
C LYS A 93 -8.55 4.18 -6.00
N ARG A 94 -8.91 4.85 -7.10
CA ARG A 94 -8.41 4.48 -8.42
C ARG A 94 -6.96 4.92 -8.56
N VAL A 95 -6.15 4.05 -9.10
CA VAL A 95 -4.72 4.30 -9.29
C VAL A 95 -4.33 3.98 -10.73
N ASN A 96 -4.04 5.01 -11.50
CA ASN A 96 -3.49 4.82 -12.85
C ASN A 96 -2.04 4.35 -12.77
N ARG A 97 -1.24 4.97 -11.90
CA ARG A 97 0.13 4.59 -11.58
C ARG A 97 0.45 5.06 -10.15
N ALA A 98 1.05 4.19 -9.36
CA ALA A 98 1.59 4.58 -8.06
C ALA A 98 2.82 5.50 -8.24
N VAL A 99 2.98 6.47 -7.35
CA VAL A 99 4.13 7.38 -7.33
C VAL A 99 5.32 6.68 -6.68
N ASN A 100 6.48 6.78 -7.32
CA ASN A 100 7.70 6.12 -6.83
C ASN A 100 8.28 6.84 -5.60
N PRO A 101 9.07 6.15 -4.77
CA PRO A 101 9.86 6.79 -3.73
C PRO A 101 10.71 7.93 -4.30
N GLY A 102 10.65 9.11 -3.66
CA GLY A 102 11.37 10.31 -4.08
C GLY A 102 10.79 11.05 -5.30
N GLU A 103 9.73 10.55 -5.90
CA GLU A 103 9.01 11.25 -6.98
C GLU A 103 8.03 12.28 -6.38
N GLY A 104 7.84 13.40 -7.07
CA GLY A 104 6.91 14.44 -6.64
C GLY A 104 5.43 14.03 -6.80
N ILE A 105 4.59 14.47 -5.87
CA ILE A 105 3.14 14.33 -5.95
C ILE A 105 2.58 15.45 -6.81
N LEU A 106 1.67 15.12 -7.73
CA LEU A 106 0.96 16.13 -8.53
C LEU A 106 -0.03 16.88 -7.65
N SER A 107 0.11 18.20 -7.58
CA SER A 107 -0.73 19.03 -6.71
C SER A 107 -2.11 19.33 -7.29
N HIS A 108 -2.28 19.24 -8.62
CA HIS A 108 -3.51 19.66 -9.33
C HIS A 108 -4.01 21.04 -8.89
N SER A 109 -3.08 22.00 -8.74
CA SER A 109 -3.33 23.33 -8.16
C SER A 109 -4.29 24.20 -8.95
N ASP A 110 -4.67 23.78 -10.14
CA ASP A 110 -5.74 24.38 -10.95
C ASP A 110 -7.14 24.09 -10.39
N ILE A 111 -7.33 22.99 -9.67
CA ILE A 111 -8.63 22.57 -9.11
C ILE A 111 -8.56 22.18 -7.63
N VAL A 112 -7.37 21.92 -7.08
CA VAL A 112 -7.14 21.52 -5.68
C VAL A 112 -6.52 22.68 -4.92
N THR A 113 -7.19 23.13 -3.87
CA THR A 113 -6.71 24.22 -3.00
C THR A 113 -6.13 23.74 -1.69
N ASP A 114 -6.40 22.50 -1.32
CA ASP A 114 -6.09 21.91 -0.03
C ASP A 114 -5.70 20.42 -0.18
N LEU A 115 -4.46 20.21 -0.60
CA LEU A 115 -3.87 18.90 -0.67
C LEU A 115 -3.40 18.47 0.71
N ASP A 116 -3.78 17.27 1.11
CA ASP A 116 -3.43 16.71 2.41
C ASP A 116 -2.85 15.30 2.24
N TYR A 117 -2.01 14.88 3.19
CA TYR A 117 -1.40 13.56 3.21
C TYR A 117 -2.06 12.67 4.27
N GLU A 118 -2.07 11.38 4.03
CA GLU A 118 -2.47 10.35 5.00
C GLU A 118 -1.47 9.20 4.91
N ALA A 119 -0.62 9.07 5.94
CA ALA A 119 0.30 7.93 6.04
C ALA A 119 -0.49 6.69 6.46
N GLU A 120 -0.51 5.68 5.60
CA GLU A 120 -1.33 4.49 5.76
C GLU A 120 -0.52 3.22 5.54
N MET A 121 -0.89 2.15 6.24
CA MET A 121 -0.39 0.81 6.00
C MET A 121 -1.29 0.11 4.96
N ALA A 122 -0.71 -0.33 3.87
CA ALA A 122 -1.40 -1.14 2.88
C ALA A 122 -1.09 -2.63 3.07
N VAL A 123 -2.13 -3.44 3.06
CA VAL A 123 -2.06 -4.90 3.07
C VAL A 123 -2.04 -5.40 1.63
N ILE A 124 -1.05 -6.20 1.27
CA ILE A 124 -0.94 -6.82 -0.05
C ILE A 124 -1.49 -8.24 0.01
N ILE A 125 -2.57 -8.48 -0.69
CA ILE A 125 -3.18 -9.81 -0.79
C ILE A 125 -2.39 -10.65 -1.79
N GLY A 126 -1.97 -11.84 -1.39
CA GLY A 126 -1.11 -12.73 -2.17
C GLY A 126 -1.83 -13.87 -2.87
N LYS A 127 -3.09 -14.11 -2.55
CA LYS A 127 -3.90 -15.22 -3.09
C LYS A 127 -5.32 -14.77 -3.35
N GLU A 128 -5.99 -15.43 -4.27
CA GLU A 128 -7.44 -15.26 -4.42
C GLU A 128 -8.15 -15.58 -3.09
N ALA A 129 -9.03 -14.67 -2.65
CA ALA A 129 -9.67 -14.72 -1.34
C ALA A 129 -11.16 -14.44 -1.46
N SER A 130 -11.99 -15.35 -0.93
CA SER A 130 -13.44 -15.17 -0.81
C SER A 130 -13.94 -15.86 0.44
N ARG A 131 -14.70 -15.14 1.26
CA ARG A 131 -15.32 -15.65 2.51
C ARG A 131 -14.30 -16.29 3.47
N VAL A 132 -13.12 -15.70 3.56
CA VAL A 132 -12.03 -16.19 4.42
C VAL A 132 -12.41 -15.96 5.89
N PRO A 133 -12.36 -16.99 6.76
CA PRO A 133 -12.52 -16.82 8.19
C PRO A 133 -11.43 -15.92 8.77
N ALA A 134 -11.76 -15.13 9.80
CA ALA A 134 -10.85 -14.14 10.37
C ALA A 134 -9.54 -14.75 10.92
N ASP A 135 -9.59 -15.95 11.44
CA ASP A 135 -8.43 -16.70 11.95
C ASP A 135 -7.51 -17.26 10.85
N GLN A 136 -7.96 -17.24 9.58
CA GLN A 136 -7.18 -17.69 8.42
C GLN A 136 -6.69 -16.55 7.53
N VAL A 137 -7.03 -15.30 7.85
CA VAL A 137 -6.70 -14.14 6.99
C VAL A 137 -5.20 -14.02 6.75
N LYS A 138 -4.36 -14.33 7.74
CA LYS A 138 -2.91 -14.27 7.62
C LYS A 138 -2.36 -15.07 6.44
N ASP A 139 -2.96 -16.22 6.12
CA ASP A 139 -2.51 -17.10 5.04
C ASP A 139 -2.74 -16.54 3.63
N TYR A 140 -3.51 -15.47 3.52
CA TYR A 140 -3.84 -14.78 2.27
C TYR A 140 -3.04 -13.47 2.09
N ILE A 141 -2.35 -13.02 3.12
CA ILE A 141 -1.54 -11.81 3.07
C ILE A 141 -0.13 -12.16 2.55
N PHE A 142 0.32 -11.47 1.52
CA PHE A 142 1.70 -11.53 1.06
C PHE A 142 2.62 -10.68 1.94
N GLY A 143 2.19 -9.48 2.29
CA GLY A 143 2.98 -8.56 3.09
C GLY A 143 2.31 -7.19 3.22
N TYR A 144 3.10 -6.23 3.65
CA TYR A 144 2.67 -4.88 3.96
C TYR A 144 3.59 -3.85 3.30
N THR A 145 3.02 -2.72 2.93
CA THR A 145 3.79 -1.56 2.45
C THR A 145 3.19 -0.27 2.99
N VAL A 146 3.95 0.81 2.92
CA VAL A 146 3.44 2.14 3.26
C VAL A 146 2.87 2.79 2.01
N ILE A 147 1.75 3.45 2.16
CA ILE A 147 1.18 4.32 1.15
C ILE A 147 0.89 5.71 1.73
N ASN A 148 0.77 6.68 0.84
CA ASN A 148 0.21 7.98 1.18
C ASN A 148 -1.15 8.09 0.49
N ASP A 149 -2.23 8.07 1.26
CA ASP A 149 -3.59 8.28 0.76
C ASP A 149 -3.86 9.77 0.56
N VAL A 150 -3.19 10.34 -0.45
CA VAL A 150 -3.28 11.76 -0.76
C VAL A 150 -4.72 12.17 -1.04
N SER A 151 -5.12 13.29 -0.46
CA SER A 151 -6.51 13.74 -0.38
C SER A 151 -6.65 15.21 -0.79
N ALA A 152 -7.55 15.48 -1.74
CA ALA A 152 -8.04 16.81 -2.04
C ALA A 152 -9.27 17.10 -1.18
N ARG A 153 -9.08 17.69 -0.01
CA ARG A 153 -10.13 17.79 1.04
C ARG A 153 -11.37 18.51 0.60
N THR A 154 -11.24 19.67 -0.05
CA THR A 154 -12.39 20.43 -0.54
C THR A 154 -13.22 19.60 -1.53
N ILE A 155 -12.56 18.88 -2.45
CA ILE A 155 -13.25 18.04 -3.44
C ILE A 155 -13.88 16.83 -2.77
N GLN A 156 -13.17 16.16 -1.86
CA GLN A 156 -13.66 15.03 -1.08
C GLN A 156 -14.97 15.39 -0.35
N ASN A 157 -15.01 16.55 0.32
CA ASN A 157 -16.17 16.98 1.10
C ASN A 157 -17.32 17.47 0.22
N ARG A 158 -17.01 18.16 -0.89
CA ARG A 158 -18.01 18.73 -1.80
C ARG A 158 -18.91 17.67 -2.44
N HIS A 159 -18.32 16.54 -2.85
CA HIS A 159 -19.02 15.52 -3.63
C HIS A 159 -19.68 14.42 -2.77
N LYS A 160 -19.57 14.47 -1.45
CA LYS A 160 -20.10 13.46 -0.50
C LYS A 160 -19.47 12.06 -0.68
N GLN A 161 -19.12 11.67 -1.90
CA GLN A 161 -18.33 10.47 -2.21
C GLN A 161 -16.86 10.86 -2.32
N TRP A 162 -16.01 10.14 -1.60
CA TRP A 162 -14.60 10.51 -1.46
C TRP A 162 -13.77 10.19 -2.70
N TYR A 163 -14.29 9.33 -3.56
CA TYR A 163 -13.60 8.79 -4.73
C TYR A 163 -12.87 9.86 -5.55
N PHE A 164 -13.52 10.96 -5.93
CA PHE A 164 -12.91 12.00 -6.76
C PHE A 164 -11.76 12.70 -6.04
N GLY A 165 -11.94 13.09 -4.78
CA GLY A 165 -10.91 13.74 -3.97
C GLY A 165 -9.73 12.83 -3.59
N LYS A 166 -9.85 11.52 -3.80
CA LYS A 166 -8.89 10.49 -3.45
C LYS A 166 -8.20 9.81 -4.66
N SER A 167 -8.70 10.02 -5.88
CA SER A 167 -8.34 9.20 -7.05
C SER A 167 -7.74 9.99 -8.21
N MET A 168 -7.20 11.19 -7.95
CA MET A 168 -6.49 11.95 -8.97
C MET A 168 -5.13 11.33 -9.28
N ASP A 169 -4.60 11.60 -10.46
CA ASP A 169 -3.28 11.13 -10.86
C ASP A 169 -2.22 11.59 -9.85
N GLY A 170 -1.34 10.68 -9.47
CA GLY A 170 -0.29 10.96 -8.48
C GLY A 170 -0.74 10.87 -7.02
N PHE A 171 -1.97 10.48 -6.72
CA PHE A 171 -2.51 10.42 -5.35
C PHE A 171 -2.23 9.10 -4.61
N LEU A 172 -1.35 8.24 -5.13
CA LEU A 172 -0.88 7.06 -4.42
C LEU A 172 0.65 6.91 -4.47
N PRO A 173 1.42 7.66 -3.70
CA PRO A 173 2.79 7.27 -3.36
C PRO A 173 2.79 5.93 -2.63
N MET A 174 3.68 5.00 -3.05
CA MET A 174 3.74 3.65 -2.49
C MET A 174 5.19 3.18 -2.33
N GLY A 175 5.50 2.56 -1.21
CA GLY A 175 6.77 1.92 -0.97
C GLY A 175 7.49 2.42 0.29
N PRO A 176 8.83 2.23 0.37
CA PRO A 176 9.75 1.88 -0.72
C PRO A 176 9.80 0.40 -1.08
N CYS A 177 9.33 -0.48 -0.20
CA CYS A 177 9.35 -1.94 -0.38
C CYS A 177 8.07 -2.58 0.17
N ILE A 178 7.92 -3.88 0.00
CA ILE A 178 6.95 -4.71 0.71
C ILE A 178 7.72 -5.51 1.74
N ALA A 179 7.33 -5.40 3.02
CA ALA A 179 7.74 -6.32 4.06
C ALA A 179 6.83 -7.56 4.01
N THR A 180 7.39 -8.75 3.93
CA THR A 180 6.59 -9.97 3.85
C THR A 180 5.92 -10.28 5.20
N VAL A 181 4.83 -11.05 5.17
CA VAL A 181 4.01 -11.30 6.37
C VAL A 181 4.75 -12.04 7.48
N ASP A 182 5.82 -12.73 7.16
CA ASP A 182 6.69 -13.45 8.09
C ASP A 182 7.75 -12.56 8.75
N GLU A 183 8.04 -11.39 8.19
CA GLU A 183 8.97 -10.41 8.75
C GLU A 183 8.34 -9.56 9.87
N LEU A 184 7.02 -9.57 10.00
CA LEU A 184 6.29 -8.75 10.96
C LEU A 184 5.42 -9.59 11.89
N GLU A 185 5.20 -9.09 13.12
CA GLU A 185 4.18 -9.65 14.01
C GLU A 185 2.79 -9.49 13.37
N PHE A 186 1.92 -10.48 13.59
CA PHE A 186 0.54 -10.41 13.12
C PHE A 186 -0.44 -10.28 14.31
N PRO A 187 -1.36 -9.30 14.27
CA PRO A 187 -1.41 -8.16 13.36
C PRO A 187 -0.22 -7.20 13.59
N PRO A 188 0.27 -6.51 12.54
CA PRO A 188 1.35 -5.53 12.71
C PRO A 188 0.88 -4.36 13.59
N LYS A 189 1.84 -3.82 14.37
CA LYS A 189 1.60 -2.70 15.28
C LYS A 189 2.17 -1.41 14.72
#